data_45530995c062b5e7c2abe93ae9e01390
#
_entry.id   45530995c062b5e7c2abe93ae9e01390
#
_cell.length_a   1.000
_cell.length_b   1.000
_cell.length_c   1.000
_cell.angle_alpha   90.00
_cell.angle_beta   90.00
_cell.angle_gamma   90.00
#
_symmetry.space_group_name_H-M   'P 1'
#
loop_
_entity.id
_entity.type
_entity.pdbx_description
1 polymer ?
#
loop_
_entity_poly.entity_id
_entity_poly.type
_entity_poly.pdbx_seq_one_letter_code
_entity_poly.pdbx_strand_id
1 'polypeptide(L)'
;MTHTVPQNMKAAVMHNTREIKIETLPVPDINHDEVLIKVMAVGICGSDLHYYTNGRIGNYVVEKPFILGHECAGEIAAVGSSVDQFKVGDRVAVEPGVTCGRCEACKEGRYNLCPDVQFLATPPVDGAFVQYIKMRQDFVFLIPDSLSYEEAALIEPFSVGIHAAARTKLQPGSTIAIMGMGPVGLMAVAAAKAFGAGTIIVTDLEPLRLEAAKKMGATHIINIREQDALEEIKTITNDRGVDVAWETAGNPAALQSALASVRRGGKLAIVGLPSQNEIPLNVPFIADNEIDIYGIFRYANTYPKGIEFLASGIVDTKHLVTDQYSLEQTQDAMERALQFKNECLKVMVYPNR
;
A
#
# COMPACT_ATOMS: atom_id res chain seq x y z
N MET A 1 -26.66 -1.54 22.42
CA MET A 1 -27.33 -2.56 21.61
C MET A 1 -26.30 -3.65 21.36
N THR A 2 -26.56 -4.87 21.79
CA THR A 2 -25.68 -6.02 21.50
C THR A 2 -25.82 -6.32 20.02
N HIS A 3 -24.86 -5.90 19.20
CA HIS A 3 -24.77 -6.28 17.79
C HIS A 3 -24.48 -7.78 17.73
N THR A 4 -25.51 -8.59 17.52
CA THR A 4 -25.33 -10.03 17.26
C THR A 4 -24.67 -10.19 15.89
N VAL A 5 -23.53 -10.87 15.86
CA VAL A 5 -22.85 -11.22 14.60
C VAL A 5 -23.80 -12.12 13.78
N PRO A 6 -24.07 -11.83 12.50
CA PRO A 6 -24.90 -12.67 11.66
C PRO A 6 -24.22 -14.01 11.35
N GLN A 7 -25.01 -15.02 10.98
CA GLN A 7 -24.44 -16.32 10.56
C GLN A 7 -23.80 -16.26 9.17
N ASN A 8 -24.34 -15.42 8.29
CA ASN A 8 -23.88 -15.26 6.90
C ASN A 8 -23.56 -13.80 6.61
N MET A 9 -22.68 -13.60 5.65
CA MET A 9 -22.21 -12.31 5.16
C MET A 9 -22.20 -12.25 3.64
N LYS A 10 -22.23 -11.06 3.06
CA LYS A 10 -21.96 -10.84 1.64
C LYS A 10 -20.47 -10.78 1.37
N ALA A 11 -20.06 -11.27 0.22
CA ALA A 11 -18.71 -11.25 -0.30
C ALA A 11 -18.70 -10.94 -1.80
N ALA A 12 -17.72 -10.15 -2.25
CA ALA A 12 -17.45 -9.92 -3.67
C ALA A 12 -16.40 -10.93 -4.15
N VAL A 13 -16.85 -11.99 -4.82
CA VAL A 13 -16.04 -13.14 -5.21
C VAL A 13 -15.67 -13.06 -6.70
N MET A 14 -14.38 -13.05 -7.00
CA MET A 14 -13.87 -13.15 -8.36
C MET A 14 -13.90 -14.61 -8.82
N HIS A 15 -14.72 -14.92 -9.81
CA HIS A 15 -14.85 -16.26 -10.40
C HIS A 15 -13.87 -16.49 -11.56
N ASN A 16 -13.69 -15.45 -12.36
CA ASN A 16 -12.77 -15.41 -13.50
C ASN A 16 -12.12 -14.03 -13.57
N THR A 17 -11.14 -13.88 -14.43
CA THR A 17 -10.61 -12.55 -14.75
C THR A 17 -11.74 -11.64 -15.22
N ARG A 18 -11.84 -10.44 -14.64
CA ARG A 18 -12.88 -9.43 -14.89
C ARG A 18 -14.30 -9.86 -14.58
N GLU A 19 -14.48 -10.87 -13.72
CA GLU A 19 -15.80 -11.34 -13.33
C GLU A 19 -15.91 -11.46 -11.80
N ILE A 20 -16.58 -10.51 -11.16
CA ILE A 20 -16.87 -10.52 -9.73
C ILE A 20 -18.37 -10.68 -9.52
N LYS A 21 -18.76 -11.57 -8.62
CA LYS A 21 -20.14 -11.80 -8.22
C LYS A 21 -20.30 -11.61 -6.72
N ILE A 22 -21.48 -11.14 -6.32
CA ILE A 22 -21.82 -11.06 -4.89
C ILE A 22 -22.41 -12.40 -4.47
N GLU A 23 -21.79 -12.98 -3.44
CA GLU A 23 -22.19 -14.25 -2.85
C GLU A 23 -22.52 -14.09 -1.37
N THR A 24 -23.27 -15.04 -0.84
CA THR A 24 -23.53 -15.18 0.58
C THR A 24 -22.67 -16.30 1.12
N LEU A 25 -21.75 -15.97 2.02
CA LEU A 25 -20.84 -16.91 2.65
C LEU A 25 -21.07 -16.95 4.17
N PRO A 26 -20.69 -18.03 4.88
CA PRO A 26 -20.73 -18.02 6.32
C PRO A 26 -19.73 -16.98 6.87
N VAL A 27 -20.12 -16.31 7.97
CA VAL A 27 -19.16 -15.48 8.72
C VAL A 27 -18.10 -16.41 9.32
N PRO A 28 -16.79 -16.08 9.22
CA PRO A 28 -15.75 -16.98 9.70
C PRO A 28 -15.76 -17.14 11.21
N ASP A 29 -15.59 -18.37 11.69
CA ASP A 29 -15.32 -18.64 13.10
C ASP A 29 -13.92 -18.15 13.48
N ILE A 30 -13.80 -17.56 14.67
CA ILE A 30 -12.54 -17.08 15.22
C ILE A 30 -11.90 -18.09 16.16
N ASN A 31 -10.58 -18.18 16.12
CA ASN A 31 -9.80 -18.93 17.10
C ASN A 31 -9.63 -18.14 18.41
N HIS A 32 -9.01 -18.76 19.42
CA HIS A 32 -8.83 -18.16 20.75
C HIS A 32 -8.01 -16.87 20.73
N ASP A 33 -7.10 -16.67 19.77
CA ASP A 33 -6.18 -15.54 19.61
C ASP A 33 -6.54 -14.60 18.44
N GLU A 34 -7.72 -14.82 17.83
CA GLU A 34 -8.23 -14.03 16.70
C GLU A 34 -9.35 -13.07 17.13
N VAL A 35 -9.55 -12.04 16.33
CA VAL A 35 -10.71 -11.15 16.40
C VAL A 35 -11.51 -11.24 15.12
N LEU A 36 -12.82 -11.05 15.22
CA LEU A 36 -13.72 -10.84 14.09
C LEU A 36 -13.87 -9.34 13.87
N ILE A 37 -13.63 -8.89 12.66
CA ILE A 37 -13.68 -7.48 12.28
C ILE A 37 -14.80 -7.27 11.28
N LYS A 38 -15.73 -6.37 11.59
CA LYS A 38 -16.69 -5.81 10.65
C LYS A 38 -15.97 -4.83 9.76
N VAL A 39 -15.82 -5.15 8.48
CA VAL A 39 -15.02 -4.36 7.53
C VAL A 39 -15.79 -3.10 7.13
N MET A 40 -15.23 -1.93 7.40
CA MET A 40 -15.88 -0.64 7.14
C MET A 40 -15.38 0.04 5.85
N ALA A 41 -14.11 -0.12 5.52
CA ALA A 41 -13.51 0.43 4.29
C ALA A 41 -12.40 -0.49 3.78
N VAL A 42 -12.33 -0.66 2.46
CA VAL A 42 -11.27 -1.41 1.76
C VAL A 42 -10.81 -0.63 0.54
N GLY A 43 -9.51 -0.31 0.48
CA GLY A 43 -8.90 0.32 -0.69
C GLY A 43 -8.62 -0.68 -1.81
N ILE A 44 -8.80 -0.25 -3.08
CA ILE A 44 -8.35 -1.02 -4.24
C ILE A 44 -6.87 -0.75 -4.48
N CYS A 45 -6.07 -1.81 -4.50
CA CYS A 45 -4.64 -1.80 -4.79
C CYS A 45 -4.34 -2.15 -6.26
N GLY A 46 -3.17 -1.75 -6.75
CA GLY A 46 -2.67 -2.18 -8.06
C GLY A 46 -2.54 -3.69 -8.19
N SER A 47 -2.20 -4.40 -7.11
CA SER A 47 -2.14 -5.87 -7.08
C SER A 47 -3.52 -6.52 -7.24
N ASP A 48 -4.58 -5.93 -6.67
CA ASP A 48 -5.96 -6.39 -6.92
C ASP A 48 -6.31 -6.29 -8.41
N LEU A 49 -5.93 -5.18 -9.05
CA LEU A 49 -6.13 -4.99 -10.49
C LEU A 49 -5.34 -6.00 -11.33
N HIS A 50 -4.13 -6.38 -10.91
CA HIS A 50 -3.34 -7.41 -11.59
C HIS A 50 -4.00 -8.79 -11.49
N TYR A 51 -4.49 -9.20 -10.30
CA TYR A 51 -5.27 -10.43 -10.17
C TYR A 51 -6.56 -10.38 -10.97
N TYR A 52 -7.29 -9.26 -10.88
CA TYR A 52 -8.55 -9.06 -11.59
C TYR A 52 -8.40 -9.17 -13.11
N THR A 53 -7.30 -8.65 -13.68
CA THR A 53 -7.07 -8.65 -15.13
C THR A 53 -6.35 -9.90 -15.65
N ASN A 54 -5.37 -10.41 -14.91
CA ASN A 54 -4.43 -11.43 -15.38
C ASN A 54 -4.56 -12.76 -14.63
N GLY A 55 -5.34 -12.83 -13.55
CA GLY A 55 -5.49 -14.01 -12.70
C GLY A 55 -4.22 -14.40 -11.93
N ARG A 56 -3.14 -13.59 -12.00
CA ARG A 56 -1.86 -13.92 -11.34
C ARG A 56 -0.95 -12.72 -11.14
N ILE A 57 -0.05 -12.83 -10.17
CA ILE A 57 1.14 -11.98 -9.99
C ILE A 57 2.34 -12.90 -9.77
N GLY A 58 3.27 -12.95 -10.72
CA GLY A 58 4.40 -13.88 -10.63
C GLY A 58 3.94 -15.33 -10.46
N ASN A 59 4.37 -15.98 -9.39
CA ASN A 59 4.02 -17.36 -9.06
C ASN A 59 2.68 -17.51 -8.29
N TYR A 60 2.08 -16.40 -7.85
CA TYR A 60 0.78 -16.43 -7.16
C TYR A 60 -0.33 -16.45 -8.20
N VAL A 61 -1.00 -17.60 -8.35
CA VAL A 61 -2.05 -17.85 -9.35
C VAL A 61 -3.39 -18.06 -8.67
N VAL A 62 -4.43 -17.42 -9.18
CA VAL A 62 -5.82 -17.65 -8.74
C VAL A 62 -6.35 -18.90 -9.42
N GLU A 63 -6.46 -20.00 -8.67
CA GLU A 63 -6.87 -21.33 -9.19
C GLU A 63 -8.34 -21.67 -8.93
N LYS A 64 -9.04 -20.89 -8.11
CA LYS A 64 -10.43 -21.08 -7.66
C LYS A 64 -11.10 -19.73 -7.46
N PRO A 65 -12.42 -19.66 -7.25
CA PRO A 65 -13.08 -18.42 -6.85
C PRO A 65 -12.34 -17.77 -5.67
N PHE A 66 -12.11 -16.47 -5.75
CA PHE A 66 -11.17 -15.76 -4.89
C PHE A 66 -11.69 -14.38 -4.49
N ILE A 67 -11.42 -13.97 -3.27
CA ILE A 67 -11.79 -12.66 -2.76
C ILE A 67 -10.56 -11.75 -2.75
N LEU A 68 -10.68 -10.57 -3.35
CA LEU A 68 -9.63 -9.55 -3.42
C LEU A 68 -9.73 -8.56 -2.24
N GLY A 69 -8.79 -7.58 -2.20
CA GLY A 69 -8.76 -6.50 -1.20
C GLY A 69 -7.93 -6.85 0.04
N HIS A 70 -7.00 -5.95 0.40
CA HIS A 70 -6.12 -6.15 1.57
C HIS A 70 -5.82 -4.85 2.31
N GLU A 71 -6.20 -3.70 1.78
CA GLU A 71 -6.03 -2.41 2.43
C GLU A 71 -7.30 -2.09 3.22
N CYS A 72 -7.46 -2.60 4.45
CA CYS A 72 -8.74 -2.54 5.14
C CYS A 72 -8.66 -2.01 6.57
N ALA A 73 -9.80 -1.47 7.00
CA ALA A 73 -10.06 -1.03 8.37
C ALA A 73 -11.51 -1.35 8.76
N GLY A 74 -11.76 -1.46 10.05
CA GLY A 74 -13.08 -1.82 10.53
C GLY A 74 -13.27 -1.66 12.03
N GLU A 75 -14.25 -2.40 12.54
CA GLU A 75 -14.67 -2.40 13.93
C GLU A 75 -14.68 -3.84 14.46
N ILE A 76 -14.18 -4.06 15.66
CA ILE A 76 -14.20 -5.37 16.32
C ILE A 76 -15.64 -5.80 16.57
N ALA A 77 -16.05 -6.93 15.99
CA ALA A 77 -17.39 -7.51 16.15
C ALA A 77 -17.42 -8.66 17.17
N ALA A 78 -16.29 -9.39 17.32
CA ALA A 78 -16.12 -10.40 18.36
C ALA A 78 -14.63 -10.60 18.68
N VAL A 79 -14.33 -11.15 19.85
CA VAL A 79 -12.97 -11.41 20.32
C VAL A 79 -12.85 -12.87 20.77
N GLY A 80 -11.72 -13.51 20.46
CA GLY A 80 -11.38 -14.84 20.94
C GLY A 80 -11.05 -14.86 22.45
N SER A 81 -11.10 -16.04 23.06
CA SER A 81 -11.01 -16.20 24.51
C SER A 81 -9.65 -15.80 25.12
N SER A 82 -8.59 -15.68 24.32
CA SER A 82 -7.26 -15.25 24.73
C SER A 82 -6.90 -13.83 24.27
N VAL A 83 -7.90 -13.08 23.77
CA VAL A 83 -7.74 -11.69 23.35
C VAL A 83 -8.08 -10.79 24.53
N ASP A 84 -7.11 -10.02 25.01
CA ASP A 84 -7.24 -9.13 26.18
C ASP A 84 -7.06 -7.65 25.83
N GLN A 85 -6.49 -7.34 24.67
CA GLN A 85 -6.18 -5.97 24.24
C GLN A 85 -7.30 -5.30 23.42
N PHE A 86 -8.34 -6.03 23.02
CA PHE A 86 -9.46 -5.55 22.23
C PHE A 86 -10.81 -5.88 22.86
N LYS A 87 -11.79 -5.03 22.57
CA LYS A 87 -13.21 -5.26 22.90
C LYS A 87 -14.09 -4.96 21.69
N VAL A 88 -15.31 -5.51 21.70
CA VAL A 88 -16.32 -5.23 20.68
C VAL A 88 -16.59 -3.72 20.61
N GLY A 89 -16.61 -3.18 19.40
CA GLY A 89 -16.76 -1.76 19.09
C GLY A 89 -15.45 -1.00 18.94
N ASP A 90 -14.29 -1.60 19.23
CA ASP A 90 -13.01 -0.95 18.99
C ASP A 90 -12.77 -0.75 17.50
N ARG A 91 -12.32 0.44 17.12
CA ARG A 91 -11.98 0.83 15.75
C ARG A 91 -10.55 0.45 15.44
N VAL A 92 -10.33 -0.24 14.31
CA VAL A 92 -9.02 -0.85 14.02
C VAL A 92 -8.61 -0.72 12.56
N ALA A 93 -7.28 -0.65 12.35
CA ALA A 93 -6.60 -0.92 11.08
C ALA A 93 -6.06 -2.35 11.10
N VAL A 94 -6.01 -2.99 9.93
CA VAL A 94 -5.61 -4.38 9.78
C VAL A 94 -4.31 -4.47 8.98
N GLU A 95 -3.27 -5.05 9.57
CA GLU A 95 -2.07 -5.47 8.83
C GLU A 95 -2.34 -6.82 8.17
N PRO A 96 -2.38 -6.89 6.82
CA PRO A 96 -2.95 -8.04 6.12
C PRO A 96 -2.07 -9.30 6.10
N GLY A 97 -0.84 -9.23 6.63
CA GLY A 97 0.16 -10.29 6.49
C GLY A 97 0.44 -11.06 7.77
N VAL A 98 -0.34 -12.10 8.09
CA VAL A 98 -0.10 -12.96 9.27
C VAL A 98 1.11 -13.87 9.03
N THR A 99 2.07 -13.85 9.95
CA THR A 99 3.35 -14.57 9.84
C THR A 99 3.50 -15.67 10.88
N CYS A 100 4.47 -16.58 10.69
CA CYS A 100 4.65 -17.72 11.60
C CYS A 100 5.26 -17.36 12.98
N GLY A 101 5.83 -16.15 13.12
CA GLY A 101 6.45 -15.66 14.36
C GLY A 101 7.73 -16.38 14.81
N ARG A 102 8.15 -17.49 14.15
CA ARG A 102 9.22 -18.37 14.63
C ARG A 102 10.38 -18.58 13.67
N CYS A 103 10.25 -18.28 12.39
CA CYS A 103 11.36 -18.37 11.44
C CYS A 103 12.41 -17.28 11.70
N GLU A 104 13.58 -17.42 11.08
CA GLU A 104 14.69 -16.47 11.20
C GLU A 104 14.25 -15.04 10.90
N ALA A 105 13.60 -14.80 9.76
CA ALA A 105 13.12 -13.47 9.37
C ALA A 105 12.15 -12.87 10.41
N CYS A 106 11.23 -13.66 10.98
CA CYS A 106 10.33 -13.20 12.03
C CYS A 106 11.10 -12.81 13.30
N LYS A 107 12.08 -13.62 13.72
CA LYS A 107 12.89 -13.35 14.92
C LYS A 107 13.80 -12.12 14.76
N GLU A 108 14.21 -11.81 13.53
CA GLU A 108 14.97 -10.60 13.20
C GLU A 108 14.10 -9.33 13.07
N GLY A 109 12.77 -9.45 13.23
CA GLY A 109 11.82 -8.34 13.00
C GLY A 109 11.60 -8.01 11.53
N ARG A 110 12.05 -8.87 10.61
CA ARG A 110 11.86 -8.78 9.15
C ARG A 110 10.74 -9.73 8.69
N TYR A 111 9.65 -9.75 9.45
CA TYR A 111 8.58 -10.73 9.27
C TYR A 111 7.85 -10.61 7.93
N ASN A 112 7.96 -9.49 7.22
CA ASN A 112 7.53 -9.36 5.83
C ASN A 112 8.21 -10.38 4.88
N LEU A 113 9.35 -10.94 5.26
CA LEU A 113 10.09 -11.99 4.53
C LEU A 113 9.80 -13.40 5.07
N CYS A 114 8.81 -13.59 5.92
CA CYS A 114 8.41 -14.90 6.42
C CYS A 114 7.98 -15.79 5.24
N PRO A 115 8.57 -17.02 5.09
CA PRO A 115 8.19 -17.93 4.01
C PRO A 115 6.74 -18.45 4.14
N ASP A 116 6.22 -18.47 5.39
CA ASP A 116 4.88 -18.97 5.71
C ASP A 116 3.85 -17.85 5.85
N VAL A 117 4.12 -16.64 5.32
CA VAL A 117 3.20 -15.51 5.44
C VAL A 117 1.88 -15.80 4.73
N GLN A 118 0.78 -15.63 5.46
CA GLN A 118 -0.58 -15.64 4.93
C GLN A 118 -1.02 -14.19 4.75
N PHE A 119 -1.09 -13.74 3.51
CA PHE A 119 -1.38 -12.34 3.20
C PHE A 119 -2.75 -12.23 2.52
N LEU A 120 -3.64 -11.40 3.07
CA LEU A 120 -4.97 -11.16 2.50
C LEU A 120 -4.86 -10.83 1.00
N ALA A 121 -5.79 -11.34 0.20
CA ALA A 121 -5.82 -11.17 -1.25
C ALA A 121 -4.53 -11.61 -1.97
N THR A 122 -3.79 -12.56 -1.40
CA THR A 122 -2.70 -13.25 -2.09
C THR A 122 -3.00 -14.76 -2.08
N PRO A 123 -3.19 -15.39 -3.25
CA PRO A 123 -3.55 -16.80 -3.30
C PRO A 123 -2.63 -17.69 -2.45
N PRO A 124 -3.19 -18.62 -1.67
CA PRO A 124 -4.60 -19.03 -1.61
C PRO A 124 -5.46 -18.30 -0.55
N VAL A 125 -5.00 -17.18 0.04
CA VAL A 125 -5.64 -16.48 1.15
C VAL A 125 -6.62 -15.43 0.63
N ASP A 126 -7.90 -15.58 0.95
CA ASP A 126 -8.95 -14.64 0.59
C ASP A 126 -8.74 -13.25 1.22
N GLY A 127 -9.27 -12.23 0.57
CA GLY A 127 -9.13 -10.82 0.95
C GLY A 127 -10.32 -10.24 1.70
N ALA A 128 -10.41 -8.92 1.68
CA ALA A 128 -11.29 -8.13 2.53
C ALA A 128 -12.52 -7.51 1.81
N PHE A 129 -12.79 -7.81 0.52
CA PHE A 129 -14.05 -7.39 -0.09
C PHE A 129 -15.21 -8.28 0.38
N VAL A 130 -15.41 -8.26 1.70
CA VAL A 130 -16.44 -9.00 2.45
C VAL A 130 -16.91 -8.18 3.65
N GLN A 131 -18.06 -8.53 4.22
CA GLN A 131 -18.58 -7.79 5.38
C GLN A 131 -17.82 -8.07 6.69
N TYR A 132 -17.24 -9.26 6.85
CA TYR A 132 -16.46 -9.64 8.03
C TYR A 132 -15.21 -10.41 7.65
N ILE A 133 -14.11 -10.13 8.31
CA ILE A 133 -12.86 -10.91 8.26
C ILE A 133 -12.45 -11.31 9.66
N LYS A 134 -11.70 -12.39 9.77
CA LYS A 134 -11.00 -12.73 11.00
C LYS A 134 -9.52 -12.41 10.87
N MET A 135 -8.90 -12.00 11.98
CA MET A 135 -7.49 -11.67 12.01
C MET A 135 -6.89 -12.02 13.37
N ARG A 136 -5.66 -12.51 13.37
CA ARG A 136 -4.90 -12.71 14.61
C ARG A 136 -4.60 -11.36 15.27
N GLN A 137 -4.79 -11.28 16.59
CA GLN A 137 -4.79 -10.02 17.34
C GLN A 137 -3.51 -9.18 17.16
N ASP A 138 -2.34 -9.80 16.96
CA ASP A 138 -1.06 -9.10 16.80
C ASP A 138 -0.86 -8.42 15.42
N PHE A 139 -1.80 -8.60 14.50
CA PHE A 139 -1.87 -7.91 13.21
C PHE A 139 -3.06 -6.93 13.12
N VAL A 140 -3.59 -6.54 14.29
CA VAL A 140 -4.70 -5.58 14.41
C VAL A 140 -4.25 -4.42 15.29
N PHE A 141 -4.57 -3.19 14.90
CA PHE A 141 -4.09 -1.98 15.57
C PHE A 141 -5.24 -1.03 15.83
N LEU A 142 -5.39 -0.59 17.09
CA LEU A 142 -6.36 0.44 17.46
C LEU A 142 -6.10 1.74 16.71
N ILE A 143 -7.16 2.37 16.23
CA ILE A 143 -7.08 3.70 15.64
C ILE A 143 -7.81 4.72 16.53
N PRO A 144 -7.28 5.96 16.68
CA PRO A 144 -7.96 6.99 17.43
C PRO A 144 -9.22 7.47 16.70
N ASP A 145 -10.16 8.07 17.44
CA ASP A 145 -11.41 8.61 16.89
C ASP A 145 -11.21 9.71 15.84
N SER A 146 -10.03 10.37 15.86
CA SER A 146 -9.65 11.39 14.90
C SER A 146 -9.42 10.86 13.49
N LEU A 147 -9.15 9.56 13.31
CA LEU A 147 -8.96 8.94 12.00
C LEU A 147 -10.26 8.31 11.51
N SER A 148 -10.59 8.53 10.24
CA SER A 148 -11.66 7.81 9.56
C SER A 148 -11.24 6.38 9.22
N TYR A 149 -12.18 5.50 8.83
CA TYR A 149 -11.85 4.15 8.35
C TYR A 149 -11.11 4.17 7.01
N GLU A 150 -11.37 5.18 6.18
CA GLU A 150 -10.64 5.41 4.93
C GLU A 150 -9.16 5.70 5.21
N GLU A 151 -8.87 6.64 6.11
CA GLU A 151 -7.51 6.96 6.52
C GLU A 151 -6.81 5.75 7.15
N ALA A 152 -7.54 4.96 7.94
CA ALA A 152 -7.04 3.74 8.54
C ALA A 152 -6.73 2.64 7.49
N ALA A 153 -7.55 2.48 6.47
CA ALA A 153 -7.29 1.57 5.37
C ALA A 153 -6.06 2.00 4.54
N LEU A 154 -5.81 3.31 4.42
CA LEU A 154 -4.63 3.85 3.74
C LEU A 154 -3.32 3.64 4.52
N ILE A 155 -3.35 3.18 5.77
CA ILE A 155 -2.14 2.81 6.53
C ILE A 155 -1.40 1.67 5.82
N GLU A 156 -2.11 0.77 5.14
CA GLU A 156 -1.50 -0.32 4.40
C GLU A 156 -0.52 0.20 3.31
N PRO A 157 -0.98 0.95 2.27
CA PRO A 157 -0.06 1.47 1.28
C PRO A 157 0.92 2.52 1.84
N PHE A 158 0.57 3.23 2.90
CA PHE A 158 1.48 4.14 3.61
C PHE A 158 2.65 3.38 4.25
N SER A 159 2.40 2.19 4.77
CA SER A 159 3.40 1.30 5.34
C SER A 159 4.50 0.93 4.36
N VAL A 160 4.20 0.83 3.07
CA VAL A 160 5.22 0.61 2.02
C VAL A 160 6.19 1.78 1.96
N GLY A 161 5.69 3.02 1.97
CA GLY A 161 6.51 4.24 2.00
C GLY A 161 7.34 4.36 3.29
N ILE A 162 6.75 4.09 4.45
CA ILE A 162 7.45 4.07 5.75
C ILE A 162 8.59 3.04 5.74
N HIS A 163 8.33 1.86 5.19
CA HIS A 163 9.32 0.81 5.07
C HIS A 163 10.46 1.20 4.12
N ALA A 164 10.14 1.82 2.98
CA ALA A 164 11.15 2.34 2.05
C ALA A 164 12.02 3.41 2.71
N ALA A 165 11.43 4.34 3.49
CA ALA A 165 12.17 5.35 4.24
C ALA A 165 13.12 4.72 5.27
N ALA A 166 12.65 3.73 6.02
CA ALA A 166 13.46 3.01 7.00
C ALA A 166 14.59 2.21 6.33
N ARG A 167 14.30 1.49 5.24
CA ARG A 167 15.27 0.67 4.49
C ARG A 167 16.38 1.53 3.86
N THR A 168 16.02 2.66 3.27
CA THR A 168 16.99 3.61 2.68
C THR A 168 17.65 4.51 3.71
N LYS A 169 17.24 4.41 4.99
CA LYS A 169 17.72 5.28 6.07
C LYS A 169 17.59 6.75 5.68
N LEU A 170 16.40 7.13 5.19
CA LEU A 170 16.11 8.50 4.80
C LEU A 170 16.32 9.43 6.00
N GLN A 171 17.11 10.49 5.81
CA GLN A 171 17.46 11.45 6.86
C GLN A 171 16.63 12.73 6.73
N PRO A 172 16.34 13.42 7.85
CA PRO A 172 15.80 14.78 7.78
C PRO A 172 16.69 15.69 6.93
N GLY A 173 16.06 16.53 6.11
CA GLY A 173 16.75 17.42 5.18
C GLY A 173 17.22 16.78 3.87
N SER A 174 17.10 15.45 3.70
CA SER A 174 17.48 14.78 2.44
C SER A 174 16.69 15.32 1.24
N THR A 175 17.33 15.28 0.08
CA THR A 175 16.69 15.46 -1.23
C THR A 175 16.30 14.08 -1.78
N ILE A 176 15.03 13.88 -2.08
CA ILE A 176 14.49 12.63 -2.61
C ILE A 176 13.76 12.84 -3.93
N ALA A 177 13.94 11.91 -4.87
CA ALA A 177 13.10 11.79 -6.08
C ALA A 177 12.21 10.55 -5.99
N ILE A 178 10.93 10.69 -6.32
CA ILE A 178 9.95 9.58 -6.32
C ILE A 178 9.34 9.49 -7.72
N MET A 179 9.54 8.36 -8.38
CA MET A 179 9.09 8.13 -9.76
C MET A 179 7.77 7.37 -9.77
N GLY A 180 6.70 8.03 -10.26
CA GLY A 180 5.35 7.49 -10.33
C GLY A 180 4.47 7.87 -9.13
N MET A 181 3.34 8.53 -9.40
CA MET A 181 2.40 9.04 -8.40
C MET A 181 1.07 8.26 -8.40
N GLY A 182 1.15 6.94 -8.58
CA GLY A 182 0.05 6.04 -8.23
C GLY A 182 -0.21 6.04 -6.71
N PRO A 183 -1.20 5.28 -6.20
CA PRO A 183 -1.51 5.25 -4.77
C PRO A 183 -0.29 5.02 -3.88
N VAL A 184 0.59 4.08 -4.22
CA VAL A 184 1.84 3.81 -3.48
C VAL A 184 2.80 5.00 -3.56
N GLY A 185 2.94 5.65 -4.74
CA GLY A 185 3.79 6.82 -4.91
C GLY A 185 3.32 8.01 -4.09
N LEU A 186 2.02 8.28 -4.06
CA LEU A 186 1.43 9.33 -3.22
C LEU A 186 1.70 9.06 -1.73
N MET A 187 1.53 7.80 -1.28
CA MET A 187 1.84 7.43 0.10
C MET A 187 3.35 7.44 0.38
N ALA A 188 4.20 7.22 -0.63
CA ALA A 188 5.65 7.41 -0.52
C ALA A 188 6.03 8.88 -0.31
N VAL A 189 5.35 9.83 -0.98
CA VAL A 189 5.50 11.29 -0.70
C VAL A 189 5.15 11.60 0.74
N ALA A 190 4.03 11.06 1.23
CA ALA A 190 3.62 11.20 2.63
C ALA A 190 4.69 10.69 3.60
N ALA A 191 5.27 9.51 3.31
CA ALA A 191 6.34 8.94 4.13
C ALA A 191 7.61 9.80 4.08
N ALA A 192 8.03 10.27 2.91
CA ALA A 192 9.18 11.14 2.76
C ALA A 192 9.01 12.43 3.58
N LYS A 193 7.82 13.04 3.54
CA LYS A 193 7.49 14.22 4.37
C LYS A 193 7.53 13.90 5.85
N ALA A 194 6.90 12.81 6.29
CA ALA A 194 6.86 12.40 7.69
C ALA A 194 8.25 12.09 8.27
N PHE A 195 9.18 11.60 7.44
CA PHE A 195 10.58 11.39 7.80
C PHE A 195 11.45 12.65 7.68
N GLY A 196 10.87 13.79 7.32
CA GLY A 196 11.56 15.08 7.33
C GLY A 196 12.42 15.34 6.09
N ALA A 197 12.16 14.72 4.94
CA ALA A 197 12.82 15.07 3.68
C ALA A 197 12.67 16.59 3.40
N GLY A 198 13.78 17.27 3.07
CA GLY A 198 13.79 18.70 2.82
C GLY A 198 13.31 19.07 1.42
N THR A 199 13.67 18.25 0.44
CA THR A 199 13.27 18.42 -0.95
C THR A 199 12.67 17.11 -1.45
N ILE A 200 11.43 17.16 -1.90
CA ILE A 200 10.69 15.99 -2.44
C ILE A 200 10.32 16.30 -3.89
N ILE A 201 11.02 15.67 -4.82
CA ILE A 201 10.81 15.80 -6.26
C ILE A 201 10.00 14.60 -6.72
N VAL A 202 8.92 14.83 -7.46
CA VAL A 202 8.07 13.74 -7.95
C VAL A 202 7.86 13.81 -9.45
N THR A 203 7.72 12.65 -10.08
CA THR A 203 7.44 12.55 -11.51
C THR A 203 6.21 11.70 -11.78
N ASP A 204 5.37 12.11 -12.69
CA ASP A 204 4.24 11.31 -13.23
C ASP A 204 3.83 11.85 -14.61
N LEU A 205 2.96 11.09 -15.29
CA LEU A 205 2.33 11.48 -16.55
C LEU A 205 1.02 12.27 -16.34
N GLU A 206 0.37 12.06 -15.18
CA GLU A 206 -1.00 12.51 -14.94
C GLU A 206 -1.03 13.77 -14.04
N PRO A 207 -1.49 14.92 -14.55
CA PRO A 207 -1.55 16.17 -13.78
C PRO A 207 -2.31 16.04 -12.46
N LEU A 208 -3.43 15.31 -12.43
CA LEU A 208 -4.21 15.08 -11.21
C LEU A 208 -3.35 14.48 -10.08
N ARG A 209 -2.50 13.51 -10.42
CA ARG A 209 -1.62 12.83 -9.46
C ARG A 209 -0.49 13.74 -8.99
N LEU A 210 0.08 14.55 -9.88
CA LEU A 210 1.10 15.52 -9.54
C LEU A 210 0.56 16.59 -8.59
N GLU A 211 -0.65 17.09 -8.81
CA GLU A 211 -1.30 18.04 -7.91
C GLU A 211 -1.65 17.40 -6.55
N ALA A 212 -2.06 16.13 -6.52
CA ALA A 212 -2.25 15.40 -5.27
C ALA A 212 -0.93 15.25 -4.50
N ALA A 213 0.16 14.89 -5.19
CA ALA A 213 1.49 14.78 -4.59
C ALA A 213 1.95 16.13 -3.99
N LYS A 214 1.68 17.24 -4.67
CA LYS A 214 1.97 18.59 -4.17
C LYS A 214 1.23 18.89 -2.87
N LYS A 215 -0.07 18.55 -2.80
CA LYS A 215 -0.87 18.69 -1.57
C LYS A 215 -0.33 17.81 -0.42
N MET A 216 0.20 16.65 -0.75
CA MET A 216 0.80 15.74 0.24
C MET A 216 2.21 16.15 0.70
N GLY A 217 2.84 17.11 0.04
CA GLY A 217 4.11 17.67 0.48
C GLY A 217 5.27 17.56 -0.51
N ALA A 218 5.02 17.16 -1.77
CA ALA A 218 6.02 17.27 -2.82
C ALA A 218 6.40 18.75 -3.02
N THR A 219 7.70 19.03 -3.02
CA THR A 219 8.23 20.39 -3.20
C THR A 219 8.35 20.76 -4.68
N HIS A 220 8.60 19.75 -5.53
CA HIS A 220 8.72 19.90 -6.98
C HIS A 220 7.95 18.78 -7.67
N ILE A 221 7.22 19.14 -8.70
CA ILE A 221 6.46 18.20 -9.54
C ILE A 221 6.96 18.32 -10.98
N ILE A 222 7.16 17.19 -11.64
CA ILE A 222 7.65 17.10 -13.00
C ILE A 222 6.68 16.26 -13.83
N ASN A 223 6.04 16.87 -14.82
CA ASN A 223 5.23 16.15 -15.79
C ASN A 223 6.13 15.62 -16.90
N ILE A 224 6.39 14.34 -16.91
CA ILE A 224 7.30 13.70 -17.87
C ILE A 224 6.75 13.58 -19.31
N ARG A 225 5.52 14.05 -19.57
CA ARG A 225 5.01 14.28 -20.92
C ARG A 225 5.54 15.60 -21.52
N GLU A 226 5.93 16.54 -20.67
CA GLU A 226 6.27 17.91 -21.07
C GLU A 226 7.74 18.25 -20.81
N GLN A 227 8.38 17.55 -19.86
CA GLN A 227 9.71 17.86 -19.34
C GLN A 227 10.58 16.61 -19.28
N ASP A 228 11.89 16.75 -19.45
CA ASP A 228 12.86 15.70 -19.16
C ASP A 228 13.11 15.63 -17.65
N ALA A 229 12.77 14.50 -17.04
CA ALA A 229 12.87 14.32 -15.60
C ALA A 229 14.31 14.49 -15.08
N LEU A 230 15.31 13.98 -15.80
CA LEU A 230 16.71 14.04 -15.37
C LEU A 230 17.27 15.46 -15.44
N GLU A 231 16.98 16.21 -16.50
CA GLU A 231 17.41 17.60 -16.66
C GLU A 231 16.76 18.51 -15.61
N GLU A 232 15.48 18.29 -15.31
CA GLU A 232 14.82 19.04 -14.23
C GLU A 232 15.39 18.70 -12.86
N ILE A 233 15.64 17.41 -12.55
CA ILE A 233 16.26 16.99 -11.29
C ILE A 233 17.67 17.58 -11.17
N LYS A 234 18.49 17.59 -12.23
CA LYS A 234 19.82 18.24 -12.23
C LYS A 234 19.69 19.74 -11.91
N THR A 235 18.77 20.42 -12.57
CA THR A 235 18.51 21.86 -12.32
C THR A 235 18.15 22.11 -10.87
N ILE A 236 17.19 21.35 -10.31
CA ILE A 236 16.76 21.49 -8.91
C ILE A 236 17.89 21.20 -7.92
N THR A 237 18.78 20.25 -8.26
CA THR A 237 19.86 19.81 -7.38
C THR A 237 21.22 20.44 -7.68
N ASN A 238 21.30 21.42 -8.59
CA ASN A 238 22.55 22.02 -9.08
C ASN A 238 23.56 20.94 -9.51
N ASP A 239 23.14 20.03 -10.39
CA ASP A 239 23.90 18.89 -10.93
C ASP A 239 24.39 17.85 -9.89
N ARG A 240 24.03 18.03 -8.60
CA ARG A 240 24.45 17.10 -7.54
C ARG A 240 23.76 15.75 -7.63
N GLY A 241 22.51 15.70 -8.07
CA GLY A 241 21.62 14.56 -7.95
C GLY A 241 20.97 14.43 -6.55
N VAL A 242 20.07 13.45 -6.39
CA VAL A 242 19.30 13.25 -5.17
C VAL A 242 20.01 12.31 -4.20
N ASP A 243 19.78 12.47 -2.89
CA ASP A 243 20.33 11.58 -1.86
C ASP A 243 19.70 10.18 -1.95
N VAL A 244 18.41 10.14 -2.28
CA VAL A 244 17.61 8.91 -2.38
C VAL A 244 16.66 9.02 -3.56
N ALA A 245 16.54 7.96 -4.34
CA ALA A 245 15.47 7.82 -5.35
C ALA A 245 14.60 6.61 -5.03
N TRP A 246 13.27 6.76 -5.16
CA TRP A 246 12.32 5.65 -5.05
C TRP A 246 11.58 5.45 -6.36
N GLU A 247 11.62 4.24 -6.89
CA GLU A 247 10.85 3.83 -8.06
C GLU A 247 9.56 3.17 -7.59
N THR A 248 8.40 3.77 -7.87
CA THR A 248 7.07 3.33 -7.44
C THR A 248 6.10 3.08 -8.59
N ALA A 249 6.54 3.30 -9.84
CA ALA A 249 5.72 3.12 -11.03
C ALA A 249 5.70 1.67 -11.55
N GLY A 250 6.70 0.86 -11.19
CA GLY A 250 6.89 -0.48 -11.76
C GLY A 250 7.19 -0.45 -13.27
N ASN A 251 7.95 0.55 -13.72
CA ASN A 251 8.25 0.77 -15.13
C ASN A 251 9.76 0.81 -15.38
N PRO A 252 10.30 0.09 -16.39
CA PRO A 252 11.74 0.08 -16.66
C PRO A 252 12.36 1.45 -16.90
N ALA A 253 11.67 2.35 -17.61
CA ALA A 253 12.17 3.70 -17.86
C ALA A 253 12.21 4.54 -16.57
N ALA A 254 11.19 4.40 -15.70
CA ALA A 254 11.17 5.06 -14.39
C ALA A 254 12.32 4.57 -13.49
N LEU A 255 12.62 3.26 -13.50
CA LEU A 255 13.73 2.67 -12.76
C LEU A 255 15.09 3.20 -13.24
N GLN A 256 15.29 3.27 -14.56
CA GLN A 256 16.50 3.82 -15.16
C GLN A 256 16.67 5.31 -14.82
N SER A 257 15.59 6.09 -14.90
CA SER A 257 15.59 7.51 -14.53
C SER A 257 15.85 7.70 -13.03
N ALA A 258 15.25 6.86 -12.17
CA ALA A 258 15.51 6.87 -10.74
C ALA A 258 16.98 6.61 -10.45
N LEU A 259 17.59 5.59 -11.06
CA LEU A 259 19.00 5.28 -10.91
C LEU A 259 19.88 6.45 -11.36
N ALA A 260 19.62 7.01 -12.54
CA ALA A 260 20.43 8.10 -13.10
C ALA A 260 20.32 9.42 -12.34
N SER A 261 19.26 9.61 -11.56
CA SER A 261 19.05 10.80 -10.73
C SER A 261 19.83 10.79 -9.41
N VAL A 262 20.34 9.61 -8.99
CA VAL A 262 21.00 9.43 -7.70
C VAL A 262 22.41 10.03 -7.72
N ARG A 263 22.76 10.78 -6.69
CA ARG A 263 24.13 11.30 -6.52
C ARG A 263 25.13 10.18 -6.17
N ARG A 264 26.41 10.48 -6.23
CA ARG A 264 27.47 9.58 -5.70
C ARG A 264 27.25 9.29 -4.23
N GLY A 265 27.37 8.01 -3.85
CA GLY A 265 27.10 7.50 -2.50
C GLY A 265 25.63 7.60 -2.10
N GLY A 266 24.72 7.77 -3.06
CA GLY A 266 23.28 7.83 -2.82
C GLY A 266 22.61 6.47 -2.87
N LYS A 267 21.27 6.46 -2.84
CA LYS A 267 20.49 5.23 -2.67
C LYS A 267 19.31 5.17 -3.62
N LEU A 268 19.03 3.97 -4.12
CA LEU A 268 17.86 3.65 -4.93
C LEU A 268 17.00 2.61 -4.20
N ALA A 269 15.70 2.86 -4.06
CA ALA A 269 14.74 1.84 -3.65
C ALA A 269 13.83 1.46 -4.82
N ILE A 270 13.70 0.15 -5.05
CA ILE A 270 12.77 -0.45 -6.02
C ILE A 270 11.53 -0.87 -5.24
N VAL A 271 10.44 -0.14 -5.43
CA VAL A 271 9.15 -0.32 -4.74
C VAL A 271 8.09 -0.85 -5.71
N GLY A 272 8.06 -0.30 -6.93
CA GLY A 272 7.12 -0.70 -7.96
C GLY A 272 7.36 -2.14 -8.44
N LEU A 273 6.29 -2.83 -8.83
CA LEU A 273 6.35 -4.18 -9.41
C LEU A 273 6.29 -4.08 -10.94
N PRO A 274 7.40 -4.29 -11.65
CA PRO A 274 7.41 -4.29 -13.11
C PRO A 274 6.72 -5.54 -13.64
N SER A 275 6.14 -5.41 -14.84
CA SER A 275 5.59 -6.56 -15.58
C SER A 275 6.67 -7.46 -16.19
N GLN A 276 7.88 -6.95 -16.32
CA GLN A 276 9.04 -7.66 -16.88
C GLN A 276 9.88 -8.24 -15.73
N ASN A 277 10.31 -9.48 -15.89
CA ASN A 277 11.17 -10.15 -14.88
C ASN A 277 12.61 -9.61 -14.87
N GLU A 278 13.09 -9.10 -16.01
CA GLU A 278 14.44 -8.61 -16.18
C GLU A 278 14.45 -7.19 -16.74
N ILE A 279 15.20 -6.31 -16.10
CA ILE A 279 15.37 -4.92 -16.51
C ILE A 279 16.87 -4.59 -16.52
N PRO A 280 17.42 -4.10 -17.66
CA PRO A 280 18.83 -3.72 -17.73
C PRO A 280 19.11 -2.47 -16.88
N LEU A 281 20.18 -2.52 -16.08
CA LEU A 281 20.70 -1.38 -15.33
C LEU A 281 22.14 -1.05 -15.76
N ASN A 282 22.53 0.22 -15.64
CA ASN A 282 23.90 0.67 -15.90
C ASN A 282 24.83 0.27 -14.74
N VAL A 283 25.40 -0.94 -14.81
CA VAL A 283 26.25 -1.50 -13.74
C VAL A 283 27.53 -0.67 -13.54
N PRO A 284 28.25 -0.19 -14.59
CA PRO A 284 29.37 0.73 -14.38
C PRO A 284 28.98 1.99 -13.60
N PHE A 285 27.85 2.60 -13.93
CA PHE A 285 27.36 3.78 -13.20
C PHE A 285 27.10 3.49 -11.70
N ILE A 286 26.53 2.32 -11.38
CA ILE A 286 26.29 1.90 -10.01
C ILE A 286 27.61 1.76 -9.25
N ALA A 287 28.61 1.08 -9.86
CA ALA A 287 29.89 0.82 -9.24
C ALA A 287 30.74 2.10 -9.06
N ASP A 288 30.83 2.92 -10.12
CA ASP A 288 31.65 4.14 -10.12
C ASP A 288 31.11 5.23 -9.18
N ASN A 289 29.82 5.15 -8.84
CA ASN A 289 29.16 6.10 -7.94
C ASN A 289 28.81 5.49 -6.56
N GLU A 290 29.18 4.25 -6.26
CA GLU A 290 28.89 3.55 -4.99
C GLU A 290 27.40 3.66 -4.60
N ILE A 291 26.49 3.32 -5.52
CA ILE A 291 25.05 3.45 -5.28
C ILE A 291 24.53 2.19 -4.60
N ASP A 292 23.90 2.36 -3.43
CA ASP A 292 23.17 1.29 -2.75
C ASP A 292 21.80 1.08 -3.41
N ILE A 293 21.46 -0.17 -3.74
CA ILE A 293 20.15 -0.55 -4.28
C ILE A 293 19.38 -1.41 -3.27
N TYR A 294 18.16 -1.01 -2.94
CA TYR A 294 17.28 -1.67 -1.98
C TYR A 294 16.01 -2.20 -2.67
N GLY A 295 15.75 -3.50 -2.57
CA GLY A 295 14.44 -4.05 -2.84
C GLY A 295 13.49 -3.76 -1.67
N ILE A 296 12.27 -3.36 -1.97
CA ILE A 296 11.20 -3.14 -1.00
C ILE A 296 10.11 -4.17 -1.25
N PHE A 297 9.87 -5.02 -0.25
CA PHE A 297 8.83 -6.04 -0.31
C PHE A 297 7.87 -5.88 0.86
N ARG A 298 6.63 -5.44 0.56
CA ARG A 298 5.65 -5.16 1.61
C ARG A 298 6.24 -4.23 2.68
N TYR A 299 6.12 -4.56 3.95
CA TYR A 299 6.61 -3.77 5.09
C TYR A 299 6.68 -4.64 6.35
N ALA A 300 7.37 -4.14 7.37
CA ALA A 300 7.39 -4.71 8.71
C ALA A 300 7.52 -3.60 9.76
N ASN A 301 6.82 -3.74 10.90
CA ASN A 301 6.88 -2.82 12.05
C ASN A 301 6.48 -1.36 11.71
N THR A 302 5.48 -1.17 10.86
CA THR A 302 5.13 0.16 10.31
C THR A 302 3.79 0.69 10.80
N TYR A 303 2.82 -0.16 11.15
CA TYR A 303 1.44 0.23 11.48
C TYR A 303 1.34 1.22 12.64
N PRO A 304 1.95 0.99 13.82
CA PRO A 304 1.89 1.97 14.91
C PRO A 304 2.39 3.35 14.50
N LYS A 305 3.51 3.38 13.77
CA LYS A 305 4.09 4.63 13.27
C LYS A 305 3.21 5.30 12.21
N GLY A 306 2.61 4.53 11.32
CA GLY A 306 1.67 5.01 10.30
C GLY A 306 0.44 5.67 10.94
N ILE A 307 -0.12 5.03 11.97
CA ILE A 307 -1.24 5.57 12.75
C ILE A 307 -0.85 6.91 13.41
N GLU A 308 0.31 6.97 14.06
CA GLU A 308 0.81 8.19 14.70
C GLU A 308 1.01 9.34 13.70
N PHE A 309 1.59 9.07 12.53
CA PHE A 309 1.80 10.08 11.49
C PHE A 309 0.49 10.64 10.94
N LEU A 310 -0.52 9.80 10.69
CA LEU A 310 -1.83 10.26 10.23
C LEU A 310 -2.57 11.00 11.36
N ALA A 311 -2.58 10.47 12.58
CA ALA A 311 -3.27 11.07 13.72
C ALA A 311 -2.68 12.43 14.14
N SER A 312 -1.37 12.63 13.97
CA SER A 312 -0.71 13.90 14.26
C SER A 312 -0.99 15.01 13.23
N GLY A 313 -1.58 14.66 12.06
CA GLY A 313 -1.84 15.61 10.99
C GLY A 313 -0.59 16.04 10.19
N ILE A 314 0.58 15.41 10.40
CA ILE A 314 1.78 15.64 9.56
C ILE A 314 1.49 15.29 8.11
N VAL A 315 0.66 14.27 7.91
CA VAL A 315 0.21 13.79 6.59
C VAL A 315 -1.29 13.95 6.51
N ASP A 316 -1.79 14.55 5.42
CA ASP A 316 -3.21 14.65 5.11
C ASP A 316 -3.55 13.77 3.90
N THR A 317 -4.31 12.71 4.13
CA THR A 317 -4.73 11.74 3.11
C THR A 317 -6.21 11.86 2.71
N LYS A 318 -6.97 12.76 3.32
CA LYS A 318 -8.44 12.90 3.15
C LYS A 318 -8.85 13.13 1.70
N HIS A 319 -8.02 13.83 0.94
CA HIS A 319 -8.29 14.14 -0.47
C HIS A 319 -7.96 13.00 -1.44
N LEU A 320 -7.38 11.90 -0.97
CA LEU A 320 -6.97 10.79 -1.83
C LEU A 320 -8.13 9.89 -2.26
N VAL A 321 -9.14 9.70 -1.41
CA VAL A 321 -10.31 8.88 -1.74
C VAL A 321 -11.24 9.69 -2.64
N THR A 322 -11.12 9.46 -3.95
CA THR A 322 -11.90 10.18 -4.97
C THR A 322 -13.18 9.48 -5.36
N ASP A 323 -13.22 8.16 -5.23
CA ASP A 323 -14.33 7.32 -5.69
C ASP A 323 -14.73 6.32 -4.61
N GLN A 324 -16.05 6.18 -4.38
CA GLN A 324 -16.64 5.38 -3.30
C GLN A 324 -17.71 4.45 -3.86
N TYR A 325 -17.66 3.18 -3.46
CA TYR A 325 -18.56 2.13 -3.94
C TYR A 325 -19.06 1.26 -2.79
N SER A 326 -20.26 0.70 -2.91
CA SER A 326 -20.73 -0.38 -2.02
C SER A 326 -20.05 -1.71 -2.39
N LEU A 327 -20.20 -2.72 -1.54
CA LEU A 327 -19.71 -4.07 -1.83
C LEU A 327 -20.30 -4.64 -3.13
N GLU A 328 -21.58 -4.38 -3.37
CA GLU A 328 -22.30 -4.84 -4.57
C GLU A 328 -21.72 -4.23 -5.86
N GLN A 329 -21.07 -3.09 -5.75
CA GLN A 329 -20.47 -2.37 -6.88
C GLN A 329 -18.96 -2.64 -7.02
N THR A 330 -18.43 -3.68 -6.36
CA THR A 330 -16.98 -3.97 -6.38
C THR A 330 -16.43 -4.14 -7.79
N GLN A 331 -17.19 -4.76 -8.71
CA GLN A 331 -16.76 -4.88 -10.10
C GLN A 331 -16.64 -3.52 -10.79
N ASP A 332 -17.61 -2.62 -10.61
CA ASP A 332 -17.58 -1.28 -11.17
C ASP A 332 -16.40 -0.48 -10.59
N ALA A 333 -16.13 -0.66 -9.29
CA ALA A 333 -14.99 -0.06 -8.61
C ALA A 333 -13.65 -0.53 -9.20
N MET A 334 -13.50 -1.82 -9.53
CA MET A 334 -12.31 -2.36 -10.21
C MET A 334 -12.14 -1.76 -11.60
N GLU A 335 -13.21 -1.71 -12.40
CA GLU A 335 -13.16 -1.12 -13.75
C GLU A 335 -12.87 0.39 -13.69
N ARG A 336 -13.42 1.13 -12.71
CA ARG A 336 -13.10 2.55 -12.48
C ARG A 336 -11.62 2.75 -12.21
N ALA A 337 -11.04 1.98 -11.29
CA ALA A 337 -9.62 2.07 -10.94
C ALA A 337 -8.69 1.67 -12.11
N LEU A 338 -9.14 0.74 -12.97
CA LEU A 338 -8.36 0.24 -14.09
C LEU A 338 -8.36 1.20 -15.29
N GLN A 339 -9.54 1.71 -15.68
CA GLN A 339 -9.74 2.42 -16.94
C GLN A 339 -9.54 3.94 -16.81
N PHE A 340 -9.78 4.52 -15.63
CA PHE A 340 -9.82 5.96 -15.42
C PHE A 340 -8.71 6.47 -14.50
N LYS A 341 -7.48 5.97 -14.71
CA LYS A 341 -6.29 6.31 -13.90
C LYS A 341 -5.95 7.81 -13.91
N ASN A 342 -6.40 8.54 -14.91
CA ASN A 342 -6.23 9.99 -15.05
C ASN A 342 -7.32 10.79 -14.31
N GLU A 343 -8.35 10.14 -13.77
CA GLU A 343 -9.50 10.78 -13.12
C GLU A 343 -9.67 10.38 -11.66
N CYS A 344 -9.01 9.31 -11.20
CA CYS A 344 -9.09 8.84 -9.82
C CYS A 344 -7.72 8.67 -9.18
N LEU A 345 -7.65 8.90 -7.86
CA LEU A 345 -6.46 8.71 -7.05
C LEU A 345 -6.55 7.39 -6.26
N LYS A 346 -7.61 7.25 -5.47
CA LYS A 346 -7.91 6.05 -4.70
C LYS A 346 -9.39 5.73 -4.76
N VAL A 347 -9.68 4.48 -5.12
CA VAL A 347 -11.03 3.93 -5.11
C VAL A 347 -11.21 3.11 -3.83
N MET A 348 -12.35 3.32 -3.15
CA MET A 348 -12.67 2.67 -1.87
C MET A 348 -13.99 1.93 -1.96
N VAL A 349 -14.03 0.71 -1.42
CA VAL A 349 -15.24 -0.11 -1.29
C VAL A 349 -15.65 -0.17 0.17
N TYR A 350 -16.95 -0.08 0.44
CA TYR A 350 -17.54 -0.09 1.78
C TYR A 350 -18.45 -1.30 1.97
N PRO A 351 -17.94 -2.39 2.55
CA PRO A 351 -18.71 -3.64 2.64
C PRO A 351 -19.94 -3.60 3.55
N ASN A 352 -19.98 -2.65 4.49
CA ASN A 352 -21.06 -2.52 5.47
C ASN A 352 -21.76 -1.14 5.44
N ARG A 353 -21.76 -0.50 4.28
CA ARG A 353 -22.43 0.81 4.08
C ARG A 353 -23.78 0.63 3.39
#